data_598b01ef986a51e69d9bba06583208d1
#
_entry.id   598b01ef986a51e69d9bba06583208d1
#
_cell.length_a   1.000
_cell.length_b   1.000
_cell.length_c   1.000
_cell.angle_alpha   90.00
_cell.angle_beta   90.00
_cell.angle_gamma   90.00
#
_symmetry.space_group_name_H-M   'P 1'
#
loop_
_entity.id
_entity.type
_entity.pdbx_description
1 polymer ?
#
loop_
_entity_poly.entity_id
_entity_poly.type
_entity_poly.pdbx_seq_one_letter_code
_entity_poly.pdbx_strand_id
1 'polypeptide(L)'
;TAKPLAGQTALVTGASRGIGAATAKALAAAGVHVILVARKVKALEEVEDAIHAAGGTSTIAPVDLTEPEAVTRLAAAIAGRWPTLDIMVLAAAYLPELTPASQMEPKQFNQALLTNVVATQALIAGFDPLLRRAKAGRIVGLTSSVGAAPRPYWGAYGATKAAFDNLLATYAAEVERLSPLRVAIVDPGATRTEMRARAYPGEDPQTVKPAEVVAERLVALLAEGFS
;
A
#
# COMPACT_ATOMS: atom_id res chain seq x y z
N THR A 1 23.78 -15.12 3.23
CA THR A 1 22.46 -15.69 2.94
C THR A 1 21.88 -14.95 1.75
N ALA A 2 21.43 -15.67 0.71
CA ALA A 2 20.81 -15.05 -0.45
C ALA A 2 19.54 -14.28 -0.01
N LYS A 3 19.42 -13.01 -0.43
CA LYS A 3 18.23 -12.21 -0.15
C LYS A 3 17.09 -12.70 -1.07
N PRO A 4 15.91 -13.04 -0.53
CA PRO A 4 14.87 -13.77 -1.28
C PRO A 4 14.28 -12.98 -2.46
N LEU A 5 14.33 -11.65 -2.41
CA LEU A 5 13.76 -10.76 -3.44
C LEU A 5 14.83 -9.88 -4.10
N ALA A 6 16.10 -10.30 -4.05
CA ALA A 6 17.23 -9.52 -4.58
C ALA A 6 17.05 -9.16 -6.06
N GLY A 7 17.34 -7.89 -6.39
CA GLY A 7 17.29 -7.36 -7.74
C GLY A 7 15.91 -6.99 -8.26
N GLN A 8 14.86 -7.15 -7.44
CA GLN A 8 13.51 -6.70 -7.76
C GLN A 8 13.32 -5.22 -7.45
N THR A 9 12.32 -4.60 -8.09
CA THR A 9 11.89 -3.22 -7.84
C THR A 9 10.47 -3.21 -7.28
N ALA A 10 10.26 -2.49 -6.19
CA ALA A 10 8.95 -2.35 -5.57
C ALA A 10 8.51 -0.88 -5.48
N LEU A 11 7.23 -0.63 -5.67
CA LEU A 11 6.57 0.63 -5.34
C LEU A 11 5.71 0.43 -4.09
N VAL A 12 5.90 1.27 -3.08
CA VAL A 12 5.12 1.24 -1.85
C VAL A 12 4.41 2.58 -1.66
N THR A 13 3.08 2.57 -1.71
CA THR A 13 2.28 3.77 -1.38
C THR A 13 2.07 3.89 0.11
N GLY A 14 1.91 5.12 0.62
CA GLY A 14 1.84 5.35 2.06
C GLY A 14 3.15 5.02 2.80
N ALA A 15 4.28 5.11 2.11
CA ALA A 15 5.60 4.69 2.58
C ALA A 15 6.20 5.57 3.70
N SER A 16 5.56 6.68 4.06
CA SER A 16 6.11 7.64 5.04
C SER A 16 5.92 7.25 6.50
N ARG A 17 5.05 6.28 6.82
CA ARG A 17 4.76 5.84 8.20
C ARG A 17 4.03 4.50 8.27
N GLY A 18 3.89 3.98 9.49
CA GLY A 18 3.09 2.78 9.78
C GLY A 18 3.49 1.57 8.95
N ILE A 19 2.50 0.81 8.49
CA ILE A 19 2.73 -0.44 7.76
C ILE A 19 3.49 -0.20 6.46
N GLY A 20 3.18 0.89 5.72
CA GLY A 20 3.89 1.21 4.48
C GLY A 20 5.39 1.44 4.68
N ALA A 21 5.77 2.24 5.68
CA ALA A 21 7.18 2.48 6.01
C ALA A 21 7.90 1.22 6.50
N ALA A 22 7.25 0.43 7.36
CA ALA A 22 7.80 -0.84 7.84
C ALA A 22 8.01 -1.84 6.68
N THR A 23 7.02 -1.94 5.78
CA THR A 23 7.10 -2.81 4.59
C THR A 23 8.21 -2.36 3.65
N ALA A 24 8.35 -1.05 3.41
CA ALA A 24 9.42 -0.52 2.57
C ALA A 24 10.82 -0.89 3.12
N LYS A 25 11.03 -0.72 4.42
CA LYS A 25 12.29 -1.11 5.08
C LYS A 25 12.55 -2.62 5.00
N ALA A 26 11.53 -3.43 5.24
CA ALA A 26 11.64 -4.89 5.16
C ALA A 26 11.93 -5.40 3.74
N LEU A 27 11.30 -4.82 2.71
CA LEU A 27 11.58 -5.11 1.30
C LEU A 27 13.02 -4.73 0.94
N ALA A 28 13.49 -3.55 1.35
CA ALA A 28 14.87 -3.12 1.11
C ALA A 28 15.88 -4.06 1.78
N ALA A 29 15.61 -4.51 3.00
CA ALA A 29 16.41 -5.52 3.70
C ALA A 29 16.44 -6.86 2.95
N ALA A 30 15.33 -7.23 2.27
CA ALA A 30 15.24 -8.42 1.42
C ALA A 30 15.92 -8.25 0.04
N GLY A 31 16.54 -7.10 -0.24
CA GLY A 31 17.31 -6.83 -1.45
C GLY A 31 16.53 -6.17 -2.59
N VAL A 32 15.36 -5.66 -2.31
CA VAL A 32 14.50 -4.93 -3.27
C VAL A 32 14.94 -3.47 -3.34
N HIS A 33 14.96 -2.88 -4.53
CA HIS A 33 14.99 -1.42 -4.67
C HIS A 33 13.58 -0.87 -4.47
N VAL A 34 13.39 0.03 -3.48
CA VAL A 34 12.04 0.47 -3.09
C VAL A 34 11.77 1.93 -3.50
N ILE A 35 10.71 2.12 -4.28
CA ILE A 35 10.18 3.44 -4.63
C ILE A 35 9.17 3.83 -3.55
N LEU A 36 9.51 4.85 -2.77
CA LEU A 36 8.76 5.32 -1.60
C LEU A 36 7.78 6.41 -2.01
N VAL A 37 6.49 6.11 -2.02
CA VAL A 37 5.45 7.06 -2.45
C VAL A 37 4.64 7.58 -1.26
N ALA A 38 4.69 8.87 -1.01
CA ALA A 38 3.83 9.60 -0.06
C ALA A 38 3.92 11.11 -0.33
N ARG A 39 3.11 11.91 0.38
CA ARG A 39 3.05 13.37 0.16
C ARG A 39 4.18 14.16 0.82
N LYS A 40 4.62 13.73 2.01
CA LYS A 40 5.55 14.49 2.86
C LYS A 40 7.00 14.09 2.56
N VAL A 41 7.75 14.97 1.91
CA VAL A 41 9.16 14.76 1.56
C VAL A 41 9.99 14.36 2.77
N LYS A 42 10.00 15.17 3.83
CA LYS A 42 10.80 14.90 5.04
C LYS A 42 10.56 13.52 5.65
N ALA A 43 9.29 13.05 5.68
CA ALA A 43 8.97 11.74 6.23
C ALA A 43 9.40 10.59 5.29
N LEU A 44 9.52 10.84 3.99
CA LEU A 44 10.10 9.90 3.04
C LEU A 44 11.63 9.85 3.18
N GLU A 45 12.29 11.00 3.36
CA GLU A 45 13.73 11.08 3.61
C GLU A 45 14.13 10.30 4.87
N GLU A 46 13.37 10.41 5.97
CA GLU A 46 13.60 9.64 7.20
C GLU A 46 13.53 8.12 6.96
N VAL A 47 12.63 7.66 6.09
CA VAL A 47 12.53 6.23 5.72
C VAL A 47 13.68 5.83 4.79
N GLU A 48 14.02 6.67 3.82
CA GLU A 48 15.14 6.47 2.90
C GLU A 48 16.47 6.37 3.66
N ASP A 49 16.74 7.30 4.58
CA ASP A 49 17.94 7.30 5.43
C ASP A 49 18.05 5.99 6.23
N ALA A 50 16.93 5.53 6.81
CA ALA A 50 16.91 4.27 7.56
C ALA A 50 17.19 3.06 6.64
N ILE A 51 16.70 3.06 5.40
CA ILE A 51 16.97 2.02 4.40
C ILE A 51 18.45 2.04 4.00
N HIS A 52 19.02 3.21 3.73
CA HIS A 52 20.42 3.36 3.32
C HIS A 52 21.36 2.99 4.46
N ALA A 53 21.08 3.41 5.70
CA ALA A 53 21.84 3.03 6.88
C ALA A 53 21.88 1.51 7.11
N ALA A 54 20.83 0.79 6.71
CA ALA A 54 20.76 -0.67 6.74
C ALA A 54 21.37 -1.35 5.49
N GLY A 55 21.98 -0.58 4.58
CA GLY A 55 22.60 -1.10 3.35
C GLY A 55 21.60 -1.48 2.24
N GLY A 56 20.37 -1.00 2.33
CA GLY A 56 19.36 -1.12 1.29
C GLY A 56 19.41 0.03 0.27
N THR A 57 18.50 0.02 -0.70
CA THR A 57 18.37 1.07 -1.71
C THR A 57 16.93 1.51 -1.88
N SER A 58 16.72 2.81 -2.05
CA SER A 58 15.39 3.38 -2.30
C SER A 58 15.45 4.61 -3.20
N THR A 59 14.29 5.08 -3.60
CA THR A 59 14.08 6.35 -4.30
C THR A 59 12.80 6.97 -3.75
N ILE A 60 12.86 8.21 -3.31
CA ILE A 60 11.65 8.93 -2.89
C ILE A 60 10.86 9.46 -4.08
N ALA A 61 9.54 9.36 -4.00
CA ALA A 61 8.61 9.92 -4.96
C ALA A 61 7.49 10.68 -4.20
N PRO A 62 7.71 11.97 -3.90
CA PRO A 62 6.73 12.78 -3.20
C PRO A 62 5.56 13.11 -4.12
N VAL A 63 4.44 12.39 -3.92
CA VAL A 63 3.24 12.49 -4.76
C VAL A 63 1.99 12.49 -3.88
N ASP A 64 1.05 13.39 -4.16
CA ASP A 64 -0.33 13.27 -3.69
C ASP A 64 -1.13 12.46 -4.71
N LEU A 65 -1.49 11.25 -4.30
CA LEU A 65 -2.22 10.31 -5.16
C LEU A 65 -3.66 10.76 -5.48
N THR A 66 -4.15 11.81 -4.81
CA THR A 66 -5.50 12.37 -5.05
C THR A 66 -5.50 13.52 -6.06
N GLU A 67 -4.33 13.99 -6.47
CA GLU A 67 -4.22 14.99 -7.52
C GLU A 67 -4.44 14.39 -8.90
N PRO A 68 -5.21 15.07 -9.78
CA PRO A 68 -5.38 14.66 -11.15
C PRO A 68 -4.03 14.42 -11.85
N GLU A 69 -3.94 13.34 -12.61
CA GLU A 69 -2.75 12.94 -13.40
C GLU A 69 -1.46 12.70 -12.60
N ALA A 70 -1.46 12.88 -11.27
CA ALA A 70 -0.25 12.65 -10.47
C ALA A 70 0.28 11.21 -10.61
N VAL A 71 -0.62 10.22 -10.61
CA VAL A 71 -0.26 8.82 -10.83
C VAL A 71 0.24 8.57 -12.25
N THR A 72 -0.35 9.21 -13.26
CA THR A 72 0.09 9.11 -14.67
C THR A 72 1.52 9.64 -14.82
N ARG A 73 1.81 10.80 -14.24
CA ARG A 73 3.18 11.37 -14.24
C ARG A 73 4.17 10.48 -13.50
N LEU A 74 3.77 9.92 -12.35
CA LEU A 74 4.59 8.99 -11.59
C LEU A 74 4.91 7.73 -12.41
N ALA A 75 3.90 7.12 -13.03
CA ALA A 75 4.06 5.92 -13.85
C ALA A 75 4.99 6.18 -15.06
N ALA A 76 4.86 7.32 -15.72
CA ALA A 76 5.74 7.72 -16.81
C ALA A 76 7.20 7.89 -16.35
N ALA A 77 7.41 8.55 -15.20
CA ALA A 77 8.74 8.75 -14.63
C ALA A 77 9.40 7.41 -14.25
N ILE A 78 8.64 6.47 -13.67
CA ILE A 78 9.14 5.14 -13.30
C ILE A 78 9.43 4.31 -14.56
N ALA A 79 8.55 4.32 -15.56
CA ALA A 79 8.76 3.63 -16.82
C ALA A 79 10.01 4.12 -17.60
N GLY A 80 10.40 5.37 -17.41
CA GLY A 80 11.63 5.94 -17.97
C GLY A 80 12.92 5.44 -17.30
N ARG A 81 12.83 4.85 -16.10
CA ARG A 81 13.99 4.37 -15.32
C ARG A 81 14.07 2.85 -15.17
N TRP A 82 12.93 2.19 -15.09
CA TRP A 82 12.85 0.73 -14.89
C TRP A 82 12.00 0.08 -15.98
N PRO A 83 12.46 -1.00 -16.60
CA PRO A 83 11.71 -1.69 -17.66
C PRO A 83 10.50 -2.48 -17.10
N THR A 84 10.56 -2.85 -15.84
CA THR A 84 9.53 -3.61 -15.11
C THR A 84 9.32 -3.04 -13.72
N LEU A 85 8.16 -3.30 -13.14
CA LEU A 85 7.89 -3.17 -11.71
C LEU A 85 7.50 -4.57 -11.20
N ASP A 86 8.26 -5.10 -10.26
CA ASP A 86 8.03 -6.46 -9.77
C ASP A 86 6.98 -6.53 -8.67
N ILE A 87 6.95 -5.51 -7.81
CA ILE A 87 6.07 -5.47 -6.63
C ILE A 87 5.39 -4.11 -6.51
N MET A 88 4.09 -4.11 -6.24
CA MET A 88 3.34 -2.90 -5.85
C MET A 88 2.59 -3.15 -4.55
N VAL A 89 2.89 -2.35 -3.52
CA VAL A 89 2.21 -2.40 -2.21
C VAL A 89 1.31 -1.19 -2.04
N LEU A 90 0.02 -1.43 -2.00
CA LEU A 90 -1.03 -0.43 -1.84
C LEU A 90 -1.35 -0.26 -0.34
N ALA A 91 -0.54 0.55 0.36
CA ALA A 91 -0.67 0.81 1.79
C ALA A 91 -1.17 2.23 2.12
N ALA A 92 -1.28 3.11 1.13
CA ALA A 92 -1.87 4.43 1.32
C ALA A 92 -3.37 4.30 1.61
N ALA A 93 -3.81 4.94 2.69
CA ALA A 93 -5.23 5.02 3.04
C ALA A 93 -5.52 6.29 3.86
N TYR A 94 -6.75 6.77 3.74
CA TYR A 94 -7.30 7.82 4.57
C TYR A 94 -8.45 7.27 5.41
N LEU A 95 -8.36 7.45 6.72
CA LEU A 95 -9.42 7.16 7.68
C LEU A 95 -10.16 8.45 8.00
N PRO A 96 -11.45 8.60 7.60
CA PRO A 96 -12.29 9.70 8.03
C PRO A 96 -12.57 9.64 9.55
N GLU A 97 -13.16 10.67 10.08
CA GLU A 97 -13.71 10.65 11.43
C GLU A 97 -14.78 9.56 11.55
N LEU A 98 -14.75 8.82 12.67
CA LEU A 98 -15.70 7.73 12.92
C LEU A 98 -17.00 8.33 13.46
N THR A 99 -18.04 8.38 12.62
CA THR A 99 -19.33 9.02 12.91
C THR A 99 -20.49 8.11 12.49
N PRO A 100 -21.71 8.33 13.06
CA PRO A 100 -22.90 7.68 12.54
C PRO A 100 -23.07 7.92 11.03
N ALA A 101 -23.59 6.94 10.30
CA ALA A 101 -23.77 7.03 8.85
C ALA A 101 -24.58 8.26 8.40
N SER A 102 -25.56 8.67 9.21
CA SER A 102 -26.39 9.86 8.97
C SER A 102 -25.67 11.20 9.20
N GLN A 103 -24.47 11.17 9.80
CA GLN A 103 -23.68 12.35 10.16
C GLN A 103 -22.31 12.38 9.50
N MET A 104 -22.11 11.56 8.46
CA MET A 104 -20.87 11.58 7.70
C MET A 104 -20.64 12.95 7.09
N GLU A 105 -19.44 13.49 7.30
CA GLU A 105 -19.02 14.73 6.67
C GLU A 105 -18.64 14.46 5.20
N PRO A 106 -19.38 15.07 4.21
CA PRO A 106 -19.20 14.75 2.78
C PRO A 106 -17.78 14.95 2.27
N LYS A 107 -17.09 15.98 2.78
CA LYS A 107 -15.71 16.28 2.39
C LYS A 107 -14.75 15.17 2.81
N GLN A 108 -14.89 14.66 4.03
CA GLN A 108 -14.06 13.56 4.51
C GLN A 108 -14.37 12.24 3.79
N PHE A 109 -15.64 11.98 3.49
CA PHE A 109 -16.03 10.79 2.73
C PHE A 109 -15.49 10.84 1.31
N ASN A 110 -15.61 11.99 0.62
CA ASN A 110 -15.01 12.17 -0.70
C ASN A 110 -13.47 12.02 -0.68
N GLN A 111 -12.81 12.55 0.34
CA GLN A 111 -11.37 12.35 0.51
C GLN A 111 -11.00 10.87 0.69
N ALA A 112 -11.83 10.12 1.41
CA ALA A 112 -11.63 8.67 1.58
C ALA A 112 -11.82 7.92 0.25
N LEU A 113 -12.85 8.26 -0.53
CA LEU A 113 -13.08 7.69 -1.86
C LEU A 113 -11.91 8.00 -2.81
N LEU A 114 -11.46 9.25 -2.86
CA LEU A 114 -10.33 9.65 -3.69
C LEU A 114 -9.05 8.89 -3.32
N THR A 115 -8.73 8.82 -2.03
CA THR A 115 -7.48 8.18 -1.57
C THR A 115 -7.53 6.66 -1.64
N ASN A 116 -8.62 6.05 -1.18
CA ASN A 116 -8.68 4.60 -0.99
C ASN A 116 -9.16 3.85 -2.24
N VAL A 117 -9.92 4.50 -3.13
CA VAL A 117 -10.53 3.85 -4.29
C VAL A 117 -10.01 4.42 -5.60
N VAL A 118 -10.21 5.72 -5.84
CA VAL A 118 -9.85 6.33 -7.13
C VAL A 118 -8.34 6.29 -7.38
N ALA A 119 -7.54 6.61 -6.37
CA ALA A 119 -6.08 6.50 -6.47
C ALA A 119 -5.62 5.05 -6.70
N THR A 120 -6.31 4.06 -6.10
CA THR A 120 -6.03 2.64 -6.34
C THR A 120 -6.28 2.26 -7.79
N GLN A 121 -7.41 2.67 -8.35
CA GLN A 121 -7.72 2.44 -9.77
C GLN A 121 -6.68 3.10 -10.69
N ALA A 122 -6.29 4.34 -10.40
CA ALA A 122 -5.28 5.04 -11.17
C ALA A 122 -3.90 4.35 -11.09
N LEU A 123 -3.51 3.83 -9.92
CA LEU A 123 -2.28 3.05 -9.75
C LEU A 123 -2.32 1.75 -10.55
N ILE A 124 -3.42 1.02 -10.54
CA ILE A 124 -3.60 -0.18 -11.37
C ILE A 124 -3.42 0.20 -12.84
N ALA A 125 -4.16 1.20 -13.34
CA ALA A 125 -4.11 1.60 -14.74
C ALA A 125 -2.71 2.09 -15.16
N GLY A 126 -2.04 2.88 -14.33
CA GLY A 126 -0.72 3.44 -14.63
C GLY A 126 0.41 2.42 -14.61
N PHE A 127 0.33 1.42 -13.73
CA PHE A 127 1.41 0.45 -13.53
C PHE A 127 1.16 -0.94 -14.12
N ASP A 128 -0.06 -1.26 -14.61
CA ASP A 128 -0.37 -2.53 -15.26
C ASP A 128 0.66 -2.94 -16.34
N PRO A 129 1.10 -2.06 -17.26
CA PRO A 129 2.07 -2.44 -18.28
C PRO A 129 3.45 -2.82 -17.72
N LEU A 130 3.90 -2.19 -16.63
CA LEU A 130 5.18 -2.48 -15.98
C LEU A 130 5.10 -3.77 -15.16
N LEU A 131 4.00 -3.99 -14.45
CA LEU A 131 3.75 -5.17 -13.64
C LEU A 131 3.59 -6.43 -14.48
N ARG A 132 2.89 -6.35 -15.62
CA ARG A 132 2.72 -7.50 -16.54
C ARG A 132 4.02 -7.89 -17.25
N ARG A 133 4.95 -6.96 -17.45
CA ARG A 133 6.26 -7.25 -18.03
C ARG A 133 7.23 -7.93 -17.06
N ALA A 134 6.96 -7.84 -15.75
CA ALA A 134 7.76 -8.52 -14.74
C ALA A 134 7.60 -10.05 -14.86
N LYS A 135 8.66 -10.80 -14.60
CA LYS A 135 8.65 -12.28 -14.65
C LYS A 135 7.61 -12.87 -13.67
N ALA A 136 7.39 -12.20 -12.56
CA ALA A 136 6.47 -12.61 -11.52
C ALA A 136 5.95 -11.36 -10.77
N GLY A 137 5.18 -10.53 -11.48
CA GLY A 137 4.58 -9.33 -10.90
C GLY A 137 3.68 -9.64 -9.70
N ARG A 138 3.74 -8.81 -8.67
CA ARG A 138 2.96 -8.98 -7.42
C ARG A 138 2.36 -7.67 -6.98
N ILE A 139 1.06 -7.69 -6.68
CA ILE A 139 0.36 -6.59 -6.01
C ILE A 139 -0.13 -7.08 -4.66
N VAL A 140 0.13 -6.30 -3.62
CA VAL A 140 -0.46 -6.48 -2.30
C VAL A 140 -1.28 -5.26 -1.95
N GLY A 141 -2.59 -5.43 -1.78
CA GLY A 141 -3.49 -4.41 -1.29
C GLY A 141 -3.80 -4.60 0.19
N LEU A 142 -3.56 -3.57 1.01
CA LEU A 142 -3.91 -3.61 2.44
C LEU A 142 -5.37 -3.20 2.65
N THR A 143 -6.19 -4.15 3.06
CA THR A 143 -7.60 -3.93 3.36
C THR A 143 -7.88 -3.81 4.88
N SER A 144 -9.10 -4.02 5.26
CA SER A 144 -9.57 -4.03 6.65
C SER A 144 -10.85 -4.85 6.76
N SER A 145 -11.00 -5.56 7.85
CA SER A 145 -12.21 -6.36 8.15
C SER A 145 -13.53 -5.56 8.08
N VAL A 146 -13.49 -4.23 8.22
CA VAL A 146 -14.69 -3.38 8.10
C VAL A 146 -15.18 -3.22 6.65
N GLY A 147 -14.37 -3.61 5.66
CA GLY A 147 -14.81 -3.72 4.27
C GLY A 147 -15.74 -4.91 4.05
N ALA A 148 -15.47 -6.03 4.71
CA ALA A 148 -16.26 -7.25 4.61
C ALA A 148 -17.38 -7.33 5.65
N ALA A 149 -17.17 -6.79 6.87
CA ALA A 149 -18.11 -6.86 7.98
C ALA A 149 -18.40 -5.44 8.51
N PRO A 150 -19.59 -4.87 8.23
CA PRO A 150 -19.95 -3.54 8.69
C PRO A 150 -19.91 -3.40 10.21
N ARG A 151 -19.47 -2.23 10.69
CA ARG A 151 -19.45 -1.86 12.11
C ARG A 151 -20.04 -0.47 12.30
N PRO A 152 -20.77 -0.22 13.40
CA PRO A 152 -21.22 1.13 13.74
C PRO A 152 -20.08 2.16 13.69
N TYR A 153 -20.35 3.33 13.14
CA TYR A 153 -19.41 4.47 12.96
C TYR A 153 -18.33 4.31 11.88
N TRP A 154 -18.14 3.13 11.30
CA TRP A 154 -17.11 2.86 10.30
C TRP A 154 -17.61 2.98 8.85
N GLY A 155 -18.84 3.48 8.64
CA GLY A 155 -19.50 3.45 7.34
C GLY A 155 -18.68 4.07 6.21
N ALA A 156 -18.11 5.26 6.41
CA ALA A 156 -17.32 5.92 5.38
C ALA A 156 -16.05 5.13 5.00
N TYR A 157 -15.30 4.67 5.99
CA TYR A 157 -14.08 3.88 5.75
C TYR A 157 -14.40 2.49 5.23
N GLY A 158 -15.38 1.80 5.83
CA GLY A 158 -15.82 0.46 5.43
C GLY A 158 -16.29 0.42 3.98
N ALA A 159 -17.11 1.39 3.56
CA ALA A 159 -17.54 1.49 2.17
C ALA A 159 -16.37 1.62 1.19
N THR A 160 -15.34 2.42 1.52
CA THR A 160 -14.16 2.54 0.66
C THR A 160 -13.32 1.27 0.63
N LYS A 161 -13.23 0.52 1.75
CA LYS A 161 -12.50 -0.75 1.78
C LYS A 161 -13.25 -1.88 1.07
N ALA A 162 -14.57 -1.91 1.14
CA ALA A 162 -15.38 -2.82 0.33
C ALA A 162 -15.20 -2.56 -1.18
N ALA A 163 -15.21 -1.29 -1.60
CA ALA A 163 -14.95 -0.91 -2.98
C ALA A 163 -13.51 -1.26 -3.42
N PHE A 164 -12.52 -1.01 -2.55
CA PHE A 164 -11.13 -1.37 -2.77
C PHE A 164 -10.96 -2.88 -2.98
N ASP A 165 -11.57 -3.69 -2.12
CA ASP A 165 -11.50 -5.16 -2.18
C ASP A 165 -12.13 -5.68 -3.47
N ASN A 166 -13.31 -5.17 -3.83
CA ASN A 166 -13.99 -5.56 -5.07
C ASN A 166 -13.16 -5.19 -6.31
N LEU A 167 -12.61 -3.97 -6.36
CA LEU A 167 -11.77 -3.51 -7.45
C LEU A 167 -10.52 -4.39 -7.64
N LEU A 168 -9.82 -4.69 -6.56
CA LEU A 168 -8.62 -5.53 -6.62
C LEU A 168 -8.95 -7.00 -6.95
N ALA A 169 -10.04 -7.54 -6.43
CA ALA A 169 -10.49 -8.90 -6.75
C ALA A 169 -10.90 -9.03 -8.22
N THR A 170 -11.57 -8.01 -8.76
CA THR A 170 -11.91 -7.95 -10.19
C THR A 170 -10.65 -7.93 -11.04
N TYR A 171 -9.71 -7.04 -10.73
CA TYR A 171 -8.45 -6.96 -11.45
C TYR A 171 -7.62 -8.25 -11.33
N ALA A 172 -7.60 -8.88 -10.17
CA ALA A 172 -6.95 -10.19 -9.99
C ALA A 172 -7.49 -11.23 -10.96
N ALA A 173 -8.83 -11.35 -11.06
CA ALA A 173 -9.49 -12.30 -11.97
C ALA A 173 -9.20 -11.98 -13.45
N GLU A 174 -9.10 -10.71 -13.82
CA GLU A 174 -8.77 -10.27 -15.19
C GLU A 174 -7.34 -10.65 -15.59
N VAL A 175 -6.36 -10.54 -14.67
CA VAL A 175 -4.95 -10.76 -15.00
C VAL A 175 -4.49 -12.21 -14.83
N GLU A 176 -5.18 -13.01 -14.03
CA GLU A 176 -4.75 -14.34 -13.62
C GLU A 176 -4.42 -15.28 -14.80
N ARG A 177 -5.23 -15.21 -15.86
CA ARG A 177 -5.08 -16.05 -17.05
C ARG A 177 -4.26 -15.42 -18.16
N LEU A 178 -3.97 -14.13 -18.05
CA LEU A 178 -3.38 -13.32 -19.10
C LEU A 178 -1.88 -13.01 -18.88
N SER A 179 -1.41 -13.17 -17.63
CA SER A 179 -0.04 -12.80 -17.26
C SER A 179 0.41 -13.54 -16.00
N PRO A 180 1.73 -13.52 -15.69
CA PRO A 180 2.25 -14.04 -14.43
C PRO A 180 1.96 -13.12 -13.22
N LEU A 181 1.31 -11.98 -13.44
CA LEU A 181 0.93 -11.05 -12.37
C LEU A 181 -0.10 -11.68 -11.43
N ARG A 182 0.14 -11.53 -10.14
CA ARG A 182 -0.78 -12.00 -9.08
C ARG A 182 -1.10 -10.86 -8.12
N VAL A 183 -2.31 -10.89 -7.55
CA VAL A 183 -2.82 -9.87 -6.63
C VAL A 183 -3.25 -10.55 -5.35
N ALA A 184 -2.79 -10.05 -4.20
CA ALA A 184 -3.23 -10.46 -2.88
C ALA A 184 -3.89 -9.29 -2.15
N ILE A 185 -5.02 -9.56 -1.49
CA ILE A 185 -5.72 -8.60 -0.62
C ILE A 185 -5.51 -9.08 0.81
N VAL A 186 -4.86 -8.26 1.63
CA VAL A 186 -4.41 -8.63 2.96
C VAL A 186 -5.03 -7.72 4.00
N ASP A 187 -5.79 -8.27 4.95
CA ASP A 187 -6.16 -7.56 6.17
C ASP A 187 -5.00 -7.69 7.19
N PRO A 188 -4.31 -6.61 7.50
CA PRO A 188 -3.22 -6.65 8.47
C PRO A 188 -3.71 -6.89 9.90
N GLY A 189 -5.02 -6.79 10.15
CA GLY A 189 -5.62 -6.80 11.48
C GLY A 189 -5.19 -5.61 12.35
N ALA A 190 -5.51 -5.65 13.64
CA ALA A 190 -5.11 -4.60 14.58
C ALA A 190 -3.58 -4.46 14.59
N THR A 191 -3.08 -3.27 14.23
CA THR A 191 -1.65 -2.97 14.08
C THR A 191 -1.36 -1.61 14.68
N ARG A 192 -0.30 -1.49 15.47
CA ARG A 192 0.13 -0.26 16.14
C ARG A 192 0.59 0.76 15.11
N THR A 193 -0.28 1.71 14.83
CA THR A 193 -0.08 2.80 13.87
C THR A 193 -0.79 4.06 14.37
N GLU A 194 -0.41 5.22 13.85
CA GLU A 194 -1.11 6.48 14.13
C GLU A 194 -2.60 6.40 13.71
N MET A 195 -2.92 5.72 12.61
CA MET A 195 -4.31 5.49 12.18
C MET A 195 -5.08 4.68 13.23
N ARG A 196 -4.47 3.63 13.80
CA ARG A 196 -5.08 2.82 14.87
C ARG A 196 -5.32 3.64 16.14
N ALA A 197 -4.32 4.42 16.55
CA ALA A 197 -4.43 5.28 17.72
C ALA A 197 -5.57 6.33 17.59
N ARG A 198 -5.76 6.87 16.37
CA ARG A 198 -6.90 7.76 16.09
C ARG A 198 -8.25 7.06 16.16
N ALA A 199 -8.33 5.81 15.68
CA ALA A 199 -9.57 5.03 15.68
C ALA A 199 -9.94 4.52 17.10
N TYR A 200 -8.94 4.25 17.92
CA TYR A 200 -9.08 3.68 19.26
C TYR A 200 -8.21 4.42 20.27
N PRO A 201 -8.56 5.68 20.63
CA PRO A 201 -7.71 6.54 21.46
C PRO A 201 -7.50 6.03 22.90
N GLY A 202 -8.36 5.12 23.37
CA GLY A 202 -8.23 4.50 24.70
C GLY A 202 -7.55 3.12 24.71
N GLU A 203 -7.10 2.63 23.54
CA GLU A 203 -6.44 1.33 23.46
C GLU A 203 -4.96 1.44 23.90
N ASP A 204 -4.52 0.51 24.75
CA ASP A 204 -3.09 0.41 25.08
C ASP A 204 -2.29 -0.05 23.83
N PRO A 205 -1.38 0.79 23.32
CA PRO A 205 -0.58 0.43 22.15
C PRO A 205 0.27 -0.85 22.30
N GLN A 206 0.57 -1.25 23.54
CA GLN A 206 1.36 -2.46 23.81
C GLN A 206 0.57 -3.75 23.58
N THR A 207 -0.76 -3.67 23.58
CA THR A 207 -1.62 -4.83 23.29
C THR A 207 -1.78 -5.11 21.79
N VAL A 208 -1.26 -4.21 20.95
CA VAL A 208 -1.41 -4.28 19.49
C VAL A 208 -0.05 -4.53 18.84
N LYS A 209 0.00 -5.51 17.92
CA LYS A 209 1.26 -5.87 17.25
C LYS A 209 1.88 -4.67 16.50
N PRO A 210 3.21 -4.55 16.48
CA PRO A 210 3.89 -3.50 15.73
C PRO A 210 3.78 -3.71 14.21
N ALA A 211 4.00 -2.63 13.45
CA ALA A 211 3.90 -2.64 11.99
C ALA A 211 4.96 -3.56 11.34
N GLU A 212 6.08 -3.76 11.99
CA GLU A 212 7.19 -4.61 11.56
C GLU A 212 6.76 -6.08 11.42
N VAL A 213 5.91 -6.58 12.33
CA VAL A 213 5.36 -7.95 12.25
C VAL A 213 4.51 -8.14 11.01
N VAL A 214 3.75 -7.12 10.61
CA VAL A 214 2.99 -7.15 9.36
C VAL A 214 3.94 -7.12 8.16
N ALA A 215 4.93 -6.24 8.19
CA ALA A 215 5.92 -6.09 7.12
C ALA A 215 6.69 -7.40 6.85
N GLU A 216 7.13 -8.10 7.89
CA GLU A 216 7.81 -9.40 7.79
C GLU A 216 6.91 -10.45 7.10
N ARG A 217 5.63 -10.50 7.48
CA ARG A 217 4.66 -11.42 6.87
C ARG A 217 4.40 -11.08 5.40
N LEU A 218 4.34 -9.79 5.05
CA LEU A 218 4.18 -9.36 3.65
C LEU A 218 5.40 -9.73 2.81
N VAL A 219 6.62 -9.58 3.33
CA VAL A 219 7.84 -10.00 2.64
C VAL A 219 7.87 -11.52 2.45
N ALA A 220 7.49 -12.30 3.46
CA ALA A 220 7.39 -13.74 3.35
C ALA A 220 6.38 -14.16 2.26
N LEU A 221 5.18 -13.58 2.30
CA LEU A 221 4.12 -13.81 1.30
C LEU A 221 4.62 -13.49 -0.13
N LEU A 222 5.33 -12.37 -0.31
CA LEU A 222 5.90 -11.97 -1.60
C LEU A 222 7.01 -12.92 -2.06
N ALA A 223 7.83 -13.43 -1.15
CA ALA A 223 8.89 -14.39 -1.45
C ALA A 223 8.34 -15.78 -1.85
N GLU A 224 7.24 -16.21 -1.24
CA GLU A 224 6.54 -17.47 -1.55
C GLU A 224 5.74 -17.40 -2.85
N GLY A 225 5.44 -16.21 -3.36
CA GLY A 225 4.78 -16.02 -4.66
C GLY A 225 3.26 -16.16 -4.65
N PHE A 226 2.60 -16.04 -3.51
CA PHE A 226 1.14 -16.20 -3.33
C PHE A 226 0.63 -17.62 -3.64
N SER A 227 1.47 -18.63 -3.40
CA SER A 227 1.12 -20.06 -3.52
C SER A 227 0.30 -20.54 -2.34
#